data_4dde0a1d55834fd26dd6270294b9a971
#
_entry.id   4dde0a1d55834fd26dd6270294b9a971
#
_cell.length_a   1.000
_cell.length_b   1.000
_cell.length_c   1.000
_cell.angle_alpha   90.00
_cell.angle_beta   90.00
_cell.angle_gamma   90.00
#
_symmetry.space_group_name_H-M   'P 1'
#
loop_
_entity.id
_entity.type
_entity.pdbx_description
1 polymer ?
#
loop_
_entity_poly.entity_id
_entity_poly.type
_entity_poly.pdbx_seq_one_letter_code
_entity_poly.pdbx_strand_id
1 'polypeptide(L)'
;MIKVIASDMDGTLLGNDHKVAPETLKAIHEACDAGIRFMIATGRNFKGAMEELKETDIVCDYIVGSGAEVRDQKQQIVSTAPLSMELCEEIYENLKEFPVSIIFSSGDYDYRIGTKKEIEESFLKQIQLFHMDTGQDTDESAVLSSPLYRRIVENTKIISEFQELEESQVSVYKVFLYSNDLEMLEKIS
;
A
#
# COMPACT_ATOMS: atom_id res chain seq x y z
N MET A 1 7.46 29.73 13.09
CA MET A 1 6.14 29.13 13.43
C MET A 1 5.91 27.95 12.51
N ILE A 2 5.61 26.76 13.06
CA ILE A 2 5.26 25.55 12.28
C ILE A 2 3.92 25.80 11.60
N LYS A 3 3.82 25.46 10.32
CA LYS A 3 2.59 25.62 9.52
C LYS A 3 2.02 24.29 9.02
N VAL A 4 2.85 23.26 9.00
CA VAL A 4 2.49 21.93 8.50
C VAL A 4 3.10 20.88 9.40
N ILE A 5 2.34 19.84 9.68
CA ILE A 5 2.80 18.59 10.30
C ILE A 5 2.52 17.49 9.27
N ALA A 6 3.57 16.79 8.82
CA ALA A 6 3.46 15.61 8.01
C ALA A 6 3.80 14.38 8.88
N SER A 7 2.91 13.40 8.92
CA SER A 7 3.07 12.16 9.68
C SER A 7 3.07 10.97 8.75
N ASP A 8 3.99 10.05 8.97
CA ASP A 8 3.85 8.69 8.45
C ASP A 8 2.70 7.96 9.15
N MET A 9 2.19 6.90 8.53
CA MET A 9 1.07 6.12 9.07
C MET A 9 1.55 4.94 9.91
N ASP A 10 2.23 4.01 9.28
CA ASP A 10 2.56 2.72 9.87
C ASP A 10 3.67 2.83 10.91
N GLY A 11 3.39 2.47 12.16
CA GLY A 11 4.35 2.62 13.27
C GLY A 11 4.57 4.05 13.75
N THR A 12 3.81 5.03 13.25
CA THR A 12 3.89 6.43 13.66
C THR A 12 2.52 6.97 14.07
N LEU A 13 1.62 7.20 13.11
CA LEU A 13 0.24 7.64 13.38
C LEU A 13 -0.63 6.50 13.91
N LEU A 14 -0.45 5.31 13.33
CA LEU A 14 -1.16 4.09 13.71
C LEU A 14 -0.34 3.32 14.76
N GLY A 15 -1.03 2.91 15.82
CA GLY A 15 -0.48 2.01 16.84
C GLY A 15 -0.37 0.56 16.32
N ASN A 16 0.09 -0.35 17.19
CA ASN A 16 0.20 -1.78 16.88
C ASN A 16 -1.16 -2.45 16.58
N ASP A 17 -2.25 -1.82 16.98
CA ASP A 17 -3.63 -2.23 16.72
C ASP A 17 -4.19 -1.63 15.41
N HIS A 18 -3.35 -0.97 14.62
CA HIS A 18 -3.71 -0.24 13.41
C HIS A 18 -4.76 0.87 13.64
N LYS A 19 -4.77 1.47 14.82
CA LYS A 19 -5.69 2.58 15.16
C LYS A 19 -4.92 3.83 15.55
N VAL A 20 -5.56 4.97 15.30
CA VAL A 20 -5.09 6.26 15.83
C VAL A 20 -5.51 6.38 17.30
N ALA A 21 -4.56 6.58 18.20
CA ALA A 21 -4.87 6.74 19.61
C ALA A 21 -5.73 8.01 19.85
N PRO A 22 -6.67 7.98 20.82
CA PRO A 22 -7.54 9.12 21.10
C PRO A 22 -6.76 10.41 21.44
N GLU A 23 -5.63 10.26 22.13
CA GLU A 23 -4.75 11.38 22.48
C GLU A 23 -4.09 12.00 21.26
N THR A 24 -3.69 11.16 20.29
CA THR A 24 -3.12 11.59 19.01
C THR A 24 -4.18 12.31 18.19
N LEU A 25 -5.39 11.79 18.12
CA LEU A 25 -6.51 12.40 17.41
C LEU A 25 -6.81 13.79 17.98
N LYS A 26 -6.89 13.90 19.32
CA LYS A 26 -7.08 15.18 20.01
C LYS A 26 -5.95 16.18 19.67
N ALA A 27 -4.69 15.75 19.69
CA ALA A 27 -3.57 16.61 19.38
C ALA A 27 -3.59 17.12 17.93
N ILE A 28 -4.04 16.26 16.98
CA ILE A 28 -4.23 16.66 15.59
C ILE A 28 -5.30 17.74 15.47
N HIS A 29 -6.44 17.59 16.14
CA HIS A 29 -7.50 18.59 16.13
C HIS A 29 -7.01 19.92 16.72
N GLU A 30 -6.34 19.91 17.87
CA GLU A 30 -5.78 21.12 18.50
C GLU A 30 -4.77 21.82 17.57
N ALA A 31 -3.94 21.07 16.85
CA ALA A 31 -3.01 21.63 15.86
C ALA A 31 -3.76 22.27 14.68
N CYS A 32 -4.78 21.60 14.15
CA CYS A 32 -5.62 22.12 13.07
C CYS A 32 -6.37 23.39 13.49
N ASP A 33 -6.93 23.43 14.69
CA ASP A 33 -7.62 24.59 15.25
C ASP A 33 -6.66 25.78 15.44
N ALA A 34 -5.37 25.51 15.70
CA ALA A 34 -4.32 26.52 15.73
C ALA A 34 -3.84 26.97 14.33
N GLY A 35 -4.47 26.50 13.26
CA GLY A 35 -4.16 26.85 11.88
C GLY A 35 -2.95 26.11 11.29
N ILE A 36 -2.54 24.99 11.88
CA ILE A 36 -1.49 24.11 11.34
C ILE A 36 -2.18 23.07 10.43
N ARG A 37 -1.68 22.95 9.20
CA ARG A 37 -2.15 21.89 8.28
C ARG A 37 -1.57 20.54 8.70
N PHE A 38 -2.44 19.55 8.81
CA PHE A 38 -2.02 18.17 9.00
C PHE A 38 -2.02 17.44 7.66
N MET A 39 -1.02 16.60 7.42
CA MET A 39 -0.93 15.74 6.25
C MET A 39 -0.37 14.38 6.61
N ILE A 40 -0.78 13.39 5.85
CA ILE A 40 -0.29 12.02 5.93
C ILE A 40 0.68 11.78 4.79
N ALA A 41 1.81 11.13 5.07
CA ALA A 41 2.80 10.71 4.09
C ALA A 41 3.04 9.21 4.27
N THR A 42 2.60 8.38 3.29
CA THR A 42 2.65 6.92 3.41
C THR A 42 3.02 6.22 2.11
N GLY A 43 3.59 5.04 2.22
CA GLY A 43 3.80 4.13 1.09
C GLY A 43 2.53 3.42 0.60
N ARG A 44 1.43 3.49 1.37
CA ARG A 44 0.13 2.94 0.97
C ARG A 44 -0.45 3.69 -0.22
N ASN A 45 -1.29 3.02 -1.03
CA ASN A 45 -2.14 3.71 -1.99
C ASN A 45 -3.25 4.48 -1.26
N PHE A 46 -3.95 5.37 -1.98
CA PHE A 46 -4.96 6.24 -1.37
C PHE A 46 -6.10 5.45 -0.70
N LYS A 47 -6.62 4.43 -1.38
CA LYS A 47 -7.67 3.57 -0.84
C LYS A 47 -7.23 2.88 0.45
N GLY A 48 -6.00 2.33 0.47
CA GLY A 48 -5.45 1.68 1.66
C GLY A 48 -5.22 2.66 2.83
N ALA A 49 -4.84 3.90 2.56
CA ALA A 49 -4.72 4.93 3.58
C ALA A 49 -6.09 5.32 4.16
N MET A 50 -7.10 5.51 3.29
CA MET A 50 -8.46 5.86 3.71
C MET A 50 -9.13 4.76 4.54
N GLU A 51 -8.85 3.49 4.24
CA GLU A 51 -9.40 2.37 4.99
C GLU A 51 -8.97 2.40 6.48
N GLU A 52 -7.72 2.77 6.76
CA GLU A 52 -7.23 2.90 8.13
C GLU A 52 -7.81 4.13 8.87
N LEU A 53 -8.20 5.16 8.14
CA LEU A 53 -8.72 6.39 8.71
C LEU A 53 -10.25 6.45 8.78
N LYS A 54 -10.95 5.45 8.27
CA LYS A 54 -12.42 5.45 8.14
C LYS A 54 -13.18 5.63 9.44
N GLU A 55 -12.58 5.24 10.57
CA GLU A 55 -13.16 5.39 11.91
C GLU A 55 -12.74 6.70 12.59
N THR A 56 -12.00 7.57 11.88
CA THR A 56 -11.54 8.86 12.40
C THR A 56 -12.24 10.01 11.67
N ASP A 57 -12.24 11.18 12.29
CA ASP A 57 -12.71 12.44 11.70
C ASP A 57 -11.54 13.35 11.27
N ILE A 58 -10.35 12.76 11.00
CA ILE A 58 -9.17 13.49 10.56
C ILE A 58 -9.43 14.09 9.18
N VAL A 59 -9.28 15.41 9.08
CA VAL A 59 -9.27 16.14 7.80
C VAL A 59 -7.82 16.55 7.51
N CYS A 60 -7.24 15.98 6.47
CA CYS A 60 -5.83 16.19 6.14
C CYS A 60 -5.55 16.20 4.63
N ASP A 61 -4.36 16.63 4.27
CA ASP A 61 -3.81 16.39 2.94
C ASP A 61 -3.12 15.01 2.91
N TYR A 62 -2.97 14.43 1.72
CA TYR A 62 -2.44 13.07 1.56
C TYR A 62 -1.28 13.07 0.59
N ILE A 63 -0.15 12.50 1.01
CA ILE A 63 0.97 12.10 0.18
C ILE A 63 1.00 10.58 0.22
N VAL A 64 0.57 9.92 -0.84
CA VAL A 64 0.39 8.47 -0.91
C VAL A 64 1.21 7.84 -2.03
N GLY A 65 1.26 6.50 -2.08
CA GLY A 65 2.04 5.79 -3.08
C GLY A 65 3.52 6.15 -3.05
N SER A 66 4.09 6.34 -1.83
CA SER A 66 5.49 6.78 -1.64
C SER A 66 5.81 8.15 -2.28
N GLY A 67 4.82 9.03 -2.34
CA GLY A 67 4.96 10.39 -2.91
C GLY A 67 4.50 10.54 -4.35
N ALA A 68 4.09 9.45 -4.99
CA ALA A 68 3.66 9.48 -6.39
C ALA A 68 2.26 10.08 -6.61
N GLU A 69 1.46 10.22 -5.54
CA GLU A 69 0.17 10.88 -5.59
C GLU A 69 -0.01 11.81 -4.39
N VAL A 70 -0.48 13.04 -4.65
CA VAL A 70 -0.82 14.03 -3.63
C VAL A 70 -2.27 14.42 -3.77
N ARG A 71 -3.02 14.41 -2.67
CA ARG A 71 -4.41 14.88 -2.60
C ARG A 71 -4.59 15.95 -1.53
N ASP A 72 -5.55 16.82 -1.75
CA ASP A 72 -5.95 17.84 -0.78
C ASP A 72 -6.92 17.26 0.28
N GLN A 73 -7.31 18.11 1.24
CA GLN A 73 -8.26 17.80 2.30
C GLN A 73 -9.67 17.40 1.77
N LYS A 74 -9.98 17.72 0.51
CA LYS A 74 -11.22 17.31 -0.17
C LYS A 74 -11.01 16.03 -0.97
N GLN A 75 -9.85 15.37 -0.79
CA GLN A 75 -9.46 14.16 -1.50
C GLN A 75 -9.29 14.35 -3.02
N GLN A 76 -9.22 15.60 -3.49
CA GLN A 76 -8.98 15.90 -4.89
C GLN A 76 -7.50 15.75 -5.21
N ILE A 77 -7.19 15.14 -6.35
CA ILE A 77 -5.82 14.98 -6.82
C ILE A 77 -5.22 16.35 -7.11
N VAL A 78 -4.12 16.67 -6.44
CA VAL A 78 -3.33 17.89 -6.63
C VAL A 78 -2.18 17.64 -7.59
N SER A 79 -1.54 16.48 -7.47
CA SER A 79 -0.37 16.11 -8.28
C SER A 79 -0.24 14.60 -8.34
N THR A 80 0.23 14.09 -9.48
CA THR A 80 0.61 12.69 -9.66
C THR A 80 1.91 12.57 -10.45
N ALA A 81 2.66 11.51 -10.17
CA ALA A 81 3.88 11.12 -10.89
C ALA A 81 3.82 9.61 -11.19
N PRO A 82 2.98 9.19 -12.15
CA PRO A 82 2.88 7.78 -12.51
C PRO A 82 4.13 7.33 -13.27
N LEU A 83 4.43 6.03 -13.18
CA LEU A 83 5.38 5.38 -14.06
C LEU A 83 4.78 5.27 -15.46
N SER A 84 5.63 5.33 -16.50
CA SER A 84 5.14 5.04 -17.85
C SER A 84 4.82 3.55 -17.99
N MET A 85 3.87 3.23 -18.86
CA MET A 85 3.48 1.83 -19.07
C MET A 85 4.63 1.03 -19.70
N GLU A 86 5.42 1.67 -20.59
CA GLU A 86 6.62 1.08 -21.19
C GLU A 86 7.64 0.67 -20.11
N LEU A 87 7.85 1.50 -19.09
CA LEU A 87 8.73 1.15 -17.96
C LEU A 87 8.15 -0.01 -17.14
N CYS A 88 6.85 -0.01 -16.92
CA CYS A 88 6.18 -1.11 -16.21
C CYS A 88 6.32 -2.44 -16.97
N GLU A 89 6.18 -2.41 -18.30
CA GLU A 89 6.38 -3.57 -19.18
C GLU A 89 7.84 -4.05 -19.15
N GLU A 90 8.80 -3.13 -19.27
CA GLU A 90 10.22 -3.46 -19.16
C GLU A 90 10.56 -4.14 -17.83
N ILE A 91 10.05 -3.62 -16.72
CA ILE A 91 10.21 -4.23 -15.39
C ILE A 91 9.60 -5.64 -15.37
N TYR A 92 8.38 -5.79 -15.90
CA TYR A 92 7.70 -7.08 -15.94
C TYR A 92 8.47 -8.10 -16.78
N GLU A 93 8.85 -7.75 -17.99
CA GLU A 93 9.57 -8.65 -18.91
C GLU A 93 10.91 -9.11 -18.35
N ASN A 94 11.62 -8.22 -17.64
CA ASN A 94 12.90 -8.57 -17.02
C ASN A 94 12.76 -9.47 -15.77
N LEU A 95 11.59 -9.46 -15.13
CA LEU A 95 11.41 -10.10 -13.82
C LEU A 95 10.45 -11.29 -13.82
N LYS A 96 9.61 -11.47 -14.84
CA LYS A 96 8.55 -12.49 -14.88
C LYS A 96 9.06 -13.94 -14.77
N GLU A 97 10.30 -14.20 -15.18
CA GLU A 97 10.92 -15.53 -15.09
C GLU A 97 11.56 -15.81 -13.70
N PHE A 98 11.63 -14.80 -12.83
CA PHE A 98 12.15 -14.98 -11.48
C PHE A 98 11.01 -15.36 -10.52
N PRO A 99 11.31 -16.15 -9.47
CA PRO A 99 10.32 -16.56 -8.46
C PRO A 99 10.00 -15.39 -7.49
N VAL A 100 9.56 -14.28 -8.04
CA VAL A 100 9.19 -13.07 -7.28
C VAL A 100 7.74 -12.68 -7.60
N SER A 101 7.05 -12.12 -6.63
CA SER A 101 5.75 -11.49 -6.87
C SER A 101 5.97 -10.05 -7.29
N ILE A 102 5.53 -9.70 -8.49
CA ILE A 102 5.58 -8.33 -9.02
C ILE A 102 4.22 -7.69 -8.75
N ILE A 103 4.23 -6.51 -8.14
CA ILE A 103 3.01 -5.81 -7.72
C ILE A 103 3.02 -4.40 -8.30
N PHE A 104 2.05 -4.12 -9.17
CA PHE A 104 1.83 -2.80 -9.77
C PHE A 104 0.77 -2.06 -8.96
N SER A 105 1.18 -1.05 -8.19
CA SER A 105 0.30 -0.30 -7.29
C SER A 105 -0.26 0.94 -7.96
N SER A 106 -1.59 1.05 -8.01
CA SER A 106 -2.33 2.23 -8.46
C SER A 106 -2.90 3.01 -7.26
N GLY A 107 -3.66 4.07 -7.52
CA GLY A 107 -4.34 4.83 -6.47
C GLY A 107 -5.35 4.01 -5.66
N ASP A 108 -6.00 3.03 -6.30
CA ASP A 108 -7.10 2.27 -5.68
C ASP A 108 -6.79 0.79 -5.46
N TYR A 109 -5.97 0.18 -6.32
CA TYR A 109 -5.72 -1.25 -6.31
C TYR A 109 -4.26 -1.59 -6.57
N ASP A 110 -3.86 -2.74 -6.06
CA ASP A 110 -2.64 -3.43 -6.45
C ASP A 110 -2.97 -4.47 -7.52
N TYR A 111 -2.23 -4.46 -8.63
CA TYR A 111 -2.40 -5.42 -9.72
C TYR A 111 -1.31 -6.47 -9.65
N ARG A 112 -1.70 -7.74 -9.80
CA ARG A 112 -0.78 -8.87 -9.89
C ARG A 112 -1.12 -9.73 -11.09
N ILE A 113 -0.08 -10.14 -11.81
CA ILE A 113 -0.20 -10.94 -13.04
C ILE A 113 0.03 -12.39 -12.71
N GLY A 114 -0.91 -13.26 -13.09
CA GLY A 114 -0.83 -14.71 -12.88
C GLY A 114 -2.18 -15.35 -12.66
N THR A 115 -2.18 -16.64 -12.38
CA THR A 115 -3.40 -17.35 -12.02
C THR A 115 -3.87 -17.00 -10.61
N LYS A 116 -5.18 -17.06 -10.38
CA LYS A 116 -5.75 -16.84 -9.06
C LYS A 116 -5.09 -17.70 -7.98
N LYS A 117 -4.83 -18.97 -8.31
CA LYS A 117 -4.21 -19.92 -7.37
C LYS A 117 -2.80 -19.49 -6.97
N GLU A 118 -1.96 -19.15 -7.94
CA GLU A 118 -0.58 -18.70 -7.68
C GLU A 118 -0.54 -17.44 -6.84
N ILE A 119 -1.43 -16.49 -7.14
CA ILE A 119 -1.50 -15.22 -6.41
C ILE A 119 -2.00 -15.44 -4.97
N GLU A 120 -3.03 -16.27 -4.76
CA GLU A 120 -3.52 -16.61 -3.42
C GLU A 120 -2.47 -17.35 -2.59
N GLU A 121 -1.71 -18.27 -3.19
CA GLU A 121 -0.57 -18.93 -2.55
C GLU A 121 0.54 -17.94 -2.18
N SER A 122 0.78 -16.91 -3.02
CA SER A 122 1.74 -15.87 -2.71
C SER A 122 1.28 -14.98 -1.55
N PHE A 123 -0.02 -14.68 -1.45
CA PHE A 123 -0.58 -13.95 -0.29
C PHE A 123 -0.38 -14.72 1.00
N LEU A 124 -0.69 -16.00 0.99
CA LEU A 124 -0.53 -16.86 2.16
C LEU A 124 0.90 -16.81 2.68
N LYS A 125 1.88 -17.02 1.78
CA LYS A 125 3.30 -16.97 2.14
C LYS A 125 3.73 -15.61 2.66
N GLN A 126 3.31 -14.53 2.00
CA GLN A 126 3.62 -13.17 2.39
C GLN A 126 3.13 -12.86 3.81
N ILE A 127 1.90 -13.25 4.13
CA ILE A 127 1.29 -13.00 5.43
C ILE A 127 1.89 -13.90 6.50
N GLN A 128 2.18 -15.16 6.19
CA GLN A 128 2.87 -16.05 7.12
C GLN A 128 4.20 -15.48 7.58
N LEU A 129 5.00 -14.92 6.66
CA LEU A 129 6.26 -14.26 7.04
C LEU A 129 6.04 -13.03 7.93
N PHE A 130 5.07 -12.19 7.57
CA PHE A 130 4.72 -11.04 8.39
C PHE A 130 4.26 -11.46 9.79
N HIS A 131 3.47 -12.55 9.91
CA HIS A 131 3.05 -13.11 11.19
C HIS A 131 4.23 -13.67 11.99
N MET A 132 5.20 -14.30 11.34
CA MET A 132 6.44 -14.77 12.00
C MET A 132 7.20 -13.59 12.62
N ASP A 133 7.40 -12.52 11.88
CA ASP A 133 8.13 -11.33 12.34
C ASP A 133 7.40 -10.62 13.49
N THR A 134 6.09 -10.66 13.50
CA THR A 134 5.24 -10.01 14.52
C THR A 134 4.80 -10.96 15.65
N GLY A 135 5.22 -12.23 15.62
CA GLY A 135 4.87 -13.24 16.63
C GLY A 135 3.41 -13.67 16.61
N GLN A 136 2.73 -13.53 15.45
CA GLN A 136 1.36 -13.96 15.26
C GLN A 136 1.30 -15.42 14.77
N ASP A 137 0.10 -16.02 14.82
CA ASP A 137 -0.12 -17.39 14.36
C ASP A 137 0.11 -17.50 12.85
N THR A 138 0.91 -18.48 12.43
CA THR A 138 1.29 -18.73 11.04
C THR A 138 0.53 -19.88 10.38
N ASP A 139 -0.37 -20.54 11.12
CA ASP A 139 -1.20 -21.60 10.55
C ASP A 139 -2.06 -21.05 9.41
N GLU A 140 -2.18 -21.85 8.35
CA GLU A 140 -2.91 -21.45 7.15
C GLU A 140 -4.34 -20.97 7.45
N SER A 141 -5.06 -21.68 8.33
CA SER A 141 -6.42 -21.32 8.73
C SER A 141 -6.48 -19.98 9.48
N ALA A 142 -5.48 -19.70 10.32
CA ALA A 142 -5.36 -18.43 11.03
C ALA A 142 -5.07 -17.28 10.05
N VAL A 143 -4.15 -17.50 9.11
CA VAL A 143 -3.80 -16.51 8.07
C VAL A 143 -5.01 -16.20 7.19
N LEU A 144 -5.71 -17.21 6.64
CA LEU A 144 -6.86 -17.03 5.77
C LEU A 144 -8.04 -16.31 6.45
N SER A 145 -8.17 -16.44 7.77
CA SER A 145 -9.18 -15.73 8.56
C SER A 145 -8.74 -14.34 9.04
N SER A 146 -7.47 -13.99 8.84
CA SER A 146 -6.92 -12.73 9.33
C SER A 146 -7.49 -11.49 8.62
N PRO A 147 -7.62 -10.36 9.33
CA PRO A 147 -8.00 -9.09 8.70
C PRO A 147 -7.01 -8.67 7.59
N LEU A 148 -5.72 -8.97 7.78
CA LEU A 148 -4.68 -8.65 6.80
C LEU A 148 -4.89 -9.38 5.48
N TYR A 149 -5.17 -10.70 5.52
CA TYR A 149 -5.45 -11.49 4.32
C TYR A 149 -6.66 -10.93 3.55
N ARG A 150 -7.76 -10.68 4.26
CA ARG A 150 -8.97 -10.12 3.66
C ARG A 150 -8.69 -8.78 2.97
N ARG A 151 -7.97 -7.90 3.65
CA ARG A 151 -7.59 -6.59 3.11
C ARG A 151 -6.73 -6.70 1.85
N ILE A 152 -5.73 -7.61 1.83
CA ILE A 152 -4.89 -7.82 0.64
C ILE A 152 -5.74 -8.32 -0.53
N VAL A 153 -6.60 -9.30 -0.30
CA VAL A 153 -7.50 -9.84 -1.35
C VAL A 153 -8.43 -8.76 -1.90
N GLU A 154 -9.07 -7.97 -1.04
CA GLU A 154 -10.02 -6.91 -1.44
C GLU A 154 -9.34 -5.75 -2.19
N ASN A 155 -8.06 -5.52 -1.93
CA ASN A 155 -7.30 -4.45 -2.58
C ASN A 155 -6.45 -4.94 -3.77
N THR A 156 -6.49 -6.24 -4.10
CA THR A 156 -5.75 -6.79 -5.24
C THR A 156 -6.69 -7.13 -6.40
N LYS A 157 -6.27 -6.72 -7.60
CA LYS A 157 -6.82 -7.20 -8.87
C LYS A 157 -5.86 -8.19 -9.51
N ILE A 158 -6.35 -9.36 -9.83
CA ILE A 158 -5.60 -10.41 -10.51
C ILE A 158 -5.93 -10.31 -11.99
N ILE A 159 -4.89 -10.22 -12.80
CA ILE A 159 -4.96 -10.19 -14.27
C ILE A 159 -4.10 -11.32 -14.83
N SER A 160 -4.43 -11.82 -16.02
CA SER A 160 -3.78 -13.00 -16.60
C SER A 160 -2.49 -12.64 -17.32
N GLU A 161 -2.43 -11.43 -17.90
CA GLU A 161 -1.30 -10.96 -18.69
C GLU A 161 -1.12 -9.45 -18.58
N PHE A 162 0.07 -8.96 -18.93
CA PHE A 162 0.42 -7.54 -18.79
C PHE A 162 -0.47 -6.64 -19.66
N GLN A 163 -0.91 -7.10 -20.82
CA GLN A 163 -1.78 -6.35 -21.71
C GLN A 163 -3.08 -5.90 -21.02
N GLU A 164 -3.63 -6.70 -20.09
CA GLU A 164 -4.82 -6.30 -19.32
C GLU A 164 -4.55 -5.09 -18.41
N LEU A 165 -3.30 -4.93 -17.92
CA LEU A 165 -2.91 -3.76 -17.16
C LEU A 165 -2.93 -2.51 -18.04
N GLU A 166 -2.40 -2.59 -19.28
CA GLU A 166 -2.42 -1.50 -20.24
C GLU A 166 -3.86 -1.12 -20.64
N GLU A 167 -4.68 -2.12 -20.98
CA GLU A 167 -6.08 -1.92 -21.36
C GLU A 167 -6.93 -1.29 -20.24
N SER A 168 -6.55 -1.52 -18.98
CA SER A 168 -7.21 -0.92 -17.82
C SER A 168 -7.04 0.60 -17.70
N GLN A 169 -6.06 1.17 -18.42
CA GLN A 169 -5.72 2.60 -18.42
C GLN A 169 -5.45 3.18 -17.03
N VAL A 170 -5.02 2.36 -16.08
CA VAL A 170 -4.70 2.81 -14.73
C VAL A 170 -3.34 3.50 -14.69
N SER A 171 -3.21 4.47 -13.80
CA SER A 171 -1.92 5.05 -13.47
C SER A 171 -1.22 4.18 -12.43
N VAL A 172 -0.08 3.60 -12.81
CA VAL A 172 0.79 2.86 -11.88
C VAL A 172 1.70 3.85 -11.18
N TYR A 173 1.67 3.89 -9.87
CA TYR A 173 2.47 4.82 -9.07
C TYR A 173 3.72 4.17 -8.47
N LYS A 174 3.69 2.86 -8.30
CA LYS A 174 4.80 2.11 -7.72
C LYS A 174 4.78 0.68 -8.22
N VAL A 175 5.96 0.13 -8.48
CA VAL A 175 6.16 -1.31 -8.63
C VAL A 175 6.99 -1.77 -7.45
N PHE A 176 6.56 -2.82 -6.78
CA PHE A 176 7.36 -3.43 -5.74
C PHE A 176 7.38 -4.95 -5.88
N LEU A 177 8.47 -5.52 -5.40
CA LEU A 177 8.76 -6.94 -5.50
C LEU A 177 8.65 -7.58 -4.12
N TYR A 178 8.18 -8.80 -4.11
CA TYR A 178 8.16 -9.61 -2.92
C TYR A 178 8.73 -11.00 -3.21
N SER A 179 9.66 -11.45 -2.40
CA SER A 179 10.20 -12.80 -2.42
C SER A 179 10.59 -13.24 -1.02
N ASN A 180 10.47 -14.54 -0.74
CA ASN A 180 11.00 -15.17 0.46
C ASN A 180 12.48 -15.53 0.32
N ASP A 181 13.04 -15.40 -0.88
CA ASP A 181 14.42 -15.69 -1.22
C ASP A 181 15.23 -14.40 -1.25
N LEU A 182 15.96 -14.12 -0.17
CA LEU A 182 16.80 -12.93 -0.05
C LEU A 182 17.97 -12.95 -1.04
N GLU A 183 18.56 -14.12 -1.33
CA GLU A 183 19.63 -14.23 -2.31
C GLU A 183 19.14 -13.88 -3.72
N MET A 184 17.87 -14.19 -4.00
CA MET A 184 17.23 -13.82 -5.26
C MET A 184 17.03 -12.31 -5.35
N LEU A 185 16.55 -11.67 -4.28
CA LEU A 185 16.37 -10.22 -4.26
C LEU A 185 17.68 -9.47 -4.42
N GLU A 186 18.78 -9.97 -3.85
CA GLU A 186 20.12 -9.39 -4.03
C GLU A 186 20.63 -9.51 -5.48
N LYS A 187 20.20 -10.53 -6.23
CA LYS A 187 20.62 -10.72 -7.65
C LYS A 187 19.88 -9.82 -8.63
N ILE A 188 18.71 -9.35 -8.27
CA ILE A 188 17.85 -8.50 -9.13
C ILE A 188 17.84 -7.03 -8.70
N SER A 189 18.52 -6.70 -7.61
CA SER A 189 18.70 -5.31 -7.13
C SER A 189 19.95 -4.69 -7.77
#